data_1b775452cf3cd20523379df6a4411540
#
_entry.id   1b775452cf3cd20523379df6a4411540
#
_cell.length_a   1.000
_cell.length_b   1.000
_cell.length_c   1.000
_cell.angle_alpha   90.00
_cell.angle_beta   90.00
_cell.angle_gamma   90.00
#
_symmetry.space_group_name_H-M   'P 1'
#
loop_
_entity.id
_entity.type
_entity.pdbx_description
1 polymer ?
#
loop_
_entity_poly.entity_id
_entity_poly.type
_entity_poly.pdbx_seq_one_letter_code
_entity_poly.pdbx_strand_id
1 'polypeptide(L)'
;MRKLLAVIGFLVLLIGCGGDDAGSGGNSGGVTIIGGESLTFGSSVTSHEIQLSGSVSWSAKSDDNCKNWCYPFKASGNSDKIVLWVSPNITDKARSGKVTVQLGGKKQEISVSQPAFTGNLDTYDYHLPVVFHVMYHNKSDKKQNPDKSQFTKILDAVNKLYAANNMHIVFEMAKYDDEGEELEEPGIIRKKVDFKEYDPHEFLKDEDYADDVLNLKKYINIFVFCFAQPSSDATTLGYSTLPIVPTAYPLKYLVDTDAANEYAYLTTPYGVCINNEAIDEWQDEKTVNPRYIVATVAHEIGHYIGLLHTFSEIECEEDDGCEDTPISDYNNYIEYITDYIAKQQAAGKKITIEEVAKRTDCKTGKEFIADNILDYAYTIGDVFTADQKKRTRHVLKYGALTPGPKLIDYNTTGIVTKSTNKSSQRAAASRPGMVQTDPCPKVPVNRLPQIGL
;
A
#
# COMPACT_ATOMS: atom_id res chain seq x y z
N MET A 1 -9.37 -39.30 3.50
CA MET A 1 -10.63 -38.86 4.15
C MET A 1 -10.64 -37.34 4.13
N ARG A 2 -11.39 -36.78 3.21
CA ARG A 2 -11.51 -35.32 3.01
C ARG A 2 -12.48 -34.76 4.05
N LYS A 3 -12.06 -33.77 4.85
CA LYS A 3 -12.99 -32.97 5.65
C LYS A 3 -13.15 -31.60 4.97
N LEU A 4 -14.32 -31.42 4.39
CA LEU A 4 -14.86 -30.17 3.87
C LEU A 4 -15.32 -29.34 5.07
N LEU A 5 -14.78 -28.14 5.29
CA LEU A 5 -15.35 -27.17 6.21
C LEU A 5 -16.25 -26.25 5.39
N ALA A 6 -17.55 -26.35 5.65
CA ALA A 6 -18.56 -25.46 5.13
C ALA A 6 -18.60 -24.18 5.98
N VAL A 7 -18.40 -23.03 5.36
CA VAL A 7 -18.70 -21.72 5.95
C VAL A 7 -20.21 -21.49 5.81
N ILE A 8 -20.91 -21.51 6.92
CA ILE A 8 -22.34 -21.19 6.99
C ILE A 8 -22.48 -19.69 7.23
N GLY A 9 -22.85 -18.99 6.17
CA GLY A 9 -23.31 -17.60 6.26
C GLY A 9 -24.71 -17.57 6.91
N PHE A 10 -24.82 -16.91 8.06
CA PHE A 10 -26.10 -16.68 8.70
C PHE A 10 -26.79 -15.46 8.05
N LEU A 11 -27.74 -15.74 7.17
CA LEU A 11 -28.71 -14.76 6.66
C LEU A 11 -29.89 -14.72 7.65
N VAL A 12 -29.98 -13.69 8.47
CA VAL A 12 -31.17 -13.48 9.33
C VAL A 12 -32.21 -12.70 8.52
N LEU A 13 -33.17 -13.42 8.00
CA LEU A 13 -34.44 -12.87 7.46
C LEU A 13 -35.37 -12.63 8.64
N LEU A 14 -35.61 -11.39 9.01
CA LEU A 14 -36.73 -11.01 9.87
C LEU A 14 -37.95 -10.72 8.99
N ILE A 15 -38.87 -11.66 8.95
CA ILE A 15 -40.25 -11.48 8.41
C ILE A 15 -41.07 -10.87 9.51
N GLY A 16 -41.43 -9.61 9.38
CA GLY A 16 -42.45 -8.96 10.21
C GLY A 16 -43.76 -8.92 9.44
N CYS A 17 -44.74 -9.65 9.96
CA CYS A 17 -46.12 -9.60 9.48
C CYS A 17 -46.90 -8.44 10.08
N GLY A 18 -47.66 -7.76 9.24
CA GLY A 18 -49.05 -7.55 9.50
C GLY A 18 -49.57 -6.18 9.86
N GLY A 19 -50.55 -5.78 9.17
CA GLY A 19 -51.55 -4.79 9.60
C GLY A 19 -51.96 -3.86 8.46
N ASP A 20 -52.99 -4.27 7.72
CA ASP A 20 -53.73 -3.42 6.79
C ASP A 20 -54.39 -2.28 7.53
N ASP A 21 -54.15 -1.05 7.12
CA ASP A 21 -55.09 0.07 7.24
C ASP A 21 -55.07 0.94 6.02
N ALA A 22 -56.13 0.88 5.27
CA ALA A 22 -56.36 1.66 4.07
C ALA A 22 -56.72 3.11 4.45
N GLY A 23 -55.74 4.01 4.35
CA GLY A 23 -55.94 5.46 4.40
C GLY A 23 -55.40 6.11 3.15
N SER A 24 -56.29 6.54 2.25
CA SER A 24 -55.93 7.31 1.05
C SER A 24 -55.40 8.69 1.44
N GLY A 25 -54.08 8.86 1.36
CA GLY A 25 -53.42 10.13 1.46
C GLY A 25 -52.22 10.14 0.52
N GLY A 26 -52.12 11.10 -0.37
CA GLY A 26 -51.10 11.25 -1.38
C GLY A 26 -49.68 11.10 -0.79
N ASN A 27 -49.05 10.03 -1.14
CA ASN A 27 -47.74 9.66 -0.64
C ASN A 27 -46.66 10.41 -1.43
N SER A 28 -46.21 11.57 -0.96
CA SER A 28 -44.89 12.09 -1.29
C SER A 28 -43.87 11.20 -0.54
N GLY A 29 -43.60 10.01 -1.08
CA GLY A 29 -42.65 9.06 -0.52
C GLY A 29 -41.24 9.68 -0.52
N GLY A 30 -40.89 10.30 0.61
CA GLY A 30 -39.54 10.83 0.80
C GLY A 30 -38.54 9.69 0.80
N VAL A 31 -37.36 9.91 0.15
CA VAL A 31 -36.26 8.96 0.20
C VAL A 31 -35.86 8.68 1.64
N THR A 32 -35.61 7.43 1.95
CA THR A 32 -35.22 6.93 3.27
C THR A 32 -33.98 6.08 3.22
N ILE A 33 -33.30 5.94 4.34
CA ILE A 33 -32.19 5.01 4.51
C ILE A 33 -32.74 3.58 4.59
N ILE A 34 -32.15 2.68 3.80
CA ILE A 34 -32.47 1.25 3.85
C ILE A 34 -31.50 0.58 4.83
N GLY A 35 -32.03 -0.18 5.80
CA GLY A 35 -31.20 -0.98 6.69
C GLY A 35 -31.06 -0.49 8.13
N GLY A 36 -31.78 0.58 8.51
CA GLY A 36 -32.01 0.91 9.93
C GLY A 36 -31.15 2.07 10.47
N GLU A 37 -31.34 2.35 11.76
CA GLU A 37 -30.78 3.50 12.49
C GLU A 37 -29.48 3.14 13.25
N SER A 38 -28.96 1.91 13.10
CA SER A 38 -27.75 1.47 13.80
C SER A 38 -26.91 0.52 12.96
N LEU A 39 -25.60 0.73 12.99
CA LEU A 39 -24.59 -0.09 12.32
C LEU A 39 -23.54 -0.55 13.34
N THR A 40 -23.27 -1.85 13.37
CA THR A 40 -22.17 -2.41 14.16
C THR A 40 -21.15 -2.98 13.21
N PHE A 41 -19.93 -2.48 13.26
CA PHE A 41 -18.84 -2.88 12.38
C PHE A 41 -17.95 -3.92 13.04
N GLY A 42 -17.46 -4.87 12.25
CA GLY A 42 -16.36 -5.75 12.67
C GLY A 42 -15.02 -5.01 12.78
N SER A 43 -14.01 -5.69 13.30
CA SER A 43 -12.66 -5.13 13.48
C SER A 43 -11.90 -4.91 12.16
N SER A 44 -12.37 -5.47 11.05
CA SER A 44 -11.68 -5.45 9.75
C SER A 44 -12.39 -4.66 8.63
N VAL A 45 -13.48 -3.96 8.94
CA VAL A 45 -14.23 -3.20 7.92
C VAL A 45 -13.50 -1.92 7.56
N THR A 46 -13.28 -1.69 6.27
CA THR A 46 -12.63 -0.47 5.73
C THR A 46 -13.59 0.47 5.01
N SER A 47 -14.77 -0.01 4.62
CA SER A 47 -15.83 0.81 4.02
C SER A 47 -17.20 0.19 4.26
N HIS A 48 -18.25 1.02 4.22
CA HIS A 48 -19.61 0.58 4.31
C HIS A 48 -20.52 1.47 3.45
N GLU A 49 -21.40 0.84 2.66
CA GLU A 49 -22.38 1.55 1.85
C GLU A 49 -23.71 1.64 2.60
N ILE A 50 -24.18 2.86 2.82
CA ILE A 50 -25.55 3.12 3.28
C ILE A 50 -26.40 3.30 2.04
N GLN A 51 -27.36 2.40 1.83
CA GLN A 51 -28.29 2.45 0.70
C GLN A 51 -29.46 3.40 1.00
N LEU A 52 -29.87 4.17 -0.02
CA LEU A 52 -31.04 5.03 0.00
C LEU A 52 -32.12 4.43 -0.89
N SER A 53 -33.39 4.71 -0.58
CA SER A 53 -34.52 4.18 -1.38
C SER A 53 -34.68 4.82 -2.76
N GLY A 54 -33.75 5.70 -3.15
CA GLY A 54 -33.64 6.36 -4.45
C GLY A 54 -32.58 7.44 -4.45
N SER A 55 -32.21 7.90 -5.64
CA SER A 55 -31.25 9.00 -5.81
C SER A 55 -31.83 10.31 -5.31
N VAL A 56 -31.12 10.99 -4.44
CA VAL A 56 -31.49 12.27 -3.83
C VAL A 56 -30.25 13.06 -3.44
N SER A 57 -30.40 14.36 -3.36
CA SER A 57 -29.37 15.20 -2.73
C SER A 57 -29.32 14.93 -1.24
N TRP A 58 -28.13 14.60 -0.75
CA TRP A 58 -27.88 14.29 0.65
C TRP A 58 -26.66 15.03 1.19
N SER A 59 -26.61 15.21 2.50
CA SER A 59 -25.38 15.51 3.22
C SER A 59 -25.22 14.57 4.40
N ALA A 60 -23.97 14.26 4.76
CA ALA A 60 -23.66 13.37 5.85
C ALA A 60 -22.45 13.90 6.66
N LYS A 61 -22.52 13.71 7.99
CA LYS A 61 -21.48 14.16 8.91
C LYS A 61 -21.40 13.25 10.12
N SER A 62 -20.20 12.89 10.52
CA SER A 62 -19.92 12.17 11.77
C SER A 62 -19.84 13.14 12.96
N ASP A 63 -20.22 12.67 14.13
CA ASP A 63 -20.02 13.38 15.39
C ASP A 63 -18.53 13.32 15.84
N ASP A 64 -18.22 14.04 16.90
CA ASP A 64 -16.85 14.10 17.43
C ASP A 64 -16.33 12.75 17.95
N ASN A 65 -17.24 11.83 18.32
CA ASN A 65 -16.87 10.51 18.84
C ASN A 65 -16.47 9.53 17.74
N CYS A 66 -16.90 9.74 16.49
CA CYS A 66 -16.59 8.81 15.41
C CYS A 66 -15.92 9.44 14.18
N LYS A 67 -15.77 10.77 14.10
CA LYS A 67 -15.18 11.45 12.94
C LYS A 67 -13.79 10.99 12.54
N ASN A 68 -13.04 10.35 13.45
CA ASN A 68 -11.68 9.87 13.21
C ASN A 68 -11.63 8.41 12.73
N TRP A 69 -12.73 7.66 12.85
CA TRP A 69 -12.74 6.23 12.52
C TRP A 69 -13.95 5.78 11.70
N CYS A 70 -15.03 6.56 11.67
CA CYS A 70 -16.22 6.28 10.86
C CYS A 70 -16.76 7.61 10.33
N TYR A 71 -16.55 7.87 9.05
CA TYR A 71 -16.97 9.14 8.43
C TYR A 71 -17.31 8.94 6.95
N PRO A 72 -18.24 9.76 6.40
CA PRO A 72 -18.55 9.70 4.97
C PRO A 72 -17.33 10.15 4.15
N PHE A 73 -17.06 9.47 3.03
CA PHE A 73 -16.02 9.90 2.09
C PHE A 73 -16.28 11.30 1.55
N LYS A 74 -17.56 11.62 1.30
CA LYS A 74 -18.03 12.97 0.91
C LYS A 74 -18.96 13.52 1.97
N ALA A 75 -18.91 14.83 2.18
CA ALA A 75 -19.85 15.52 3.07
C ALA A 75 -21.25 15.67 2.45
N SER A 76 -21.37 15.58 1.13
CA SER A 76 -22.64 15.66 0.39
C SER A 76 -22.52 15.01 -1.00
N GLY A 77 -23.67 14.65 -1.57
CA GLY A 77 -23.75 14.05 -2.90
C GLY A 77 -25.17 14.04 -3.43
N ASN A 78 -25.34 13.48 -4.63
CA ASN A 78 -26.64 13.23 -5.25
C ASN A 78 -26.62 11.83 -5.85
N SER A 79 -27.01 10.85 -5.05
CA SER A 79 -26.93 9.43 -5.40
C SER A 79 -27.92 8.62 -4.54
N ASP A 80 -28.04 7.34 -4.80
CA ASP A 80 -28.82 6.38 -4.03
C ASP A 80 -27.98 5.68 -2.94
N LYS A 81 -26.73 6.11 -2.72
CA LYS A 81 -25.86 5.56 -1.67
C LYS A 81 -24.96 6.61 -1.04
N ILE A 82 -24.56 6.35 0.19
CA ILE A 82 -23.54 7.09 0.95
C ILE A 82 -22.46 6.10 1.36
N VAL A 83 -21.21 6.35 1.01
CA VAL A 83 -20.10 5.48 1.38
C VAL A 83 -19.40 6.04 2.62
N LEU A 84 -19.30 5.22 3.65
CA LEU A 84 -18.55 5.51 4.87
C LEU A 84 -17.16 4.86 4.80
N TRP A 85 -16.13 5.59 5.16
CA TRP A 85 -14.86 5.01 5.59
C TRP A 85 -15.00 4.53 7.04
N VAL A 86 -14.55 3.32 7.33
CA VAL A 86 -14.55 2.74 8.68
C VAL A 86 -13.17 2.17 8.96
N SER A 87 -12.39 2.87 9.77
CA SER A 87 -11.08 2.36 10.20
C SER A 87 -11.25 1.13 11.09
N PRO A 88 -10.50 0.04 10.92
CA PRO A 88 -10.51 -1.08 11.85
C PRO A 88 -10.15 -0.67 13.28
N ASN A 89 -10.74 -1.32 14.28
CA ASN A 89 -10.39 -1.09 15.69
C ASN A 89 -9.43 -2.17 16.18
N ILE A 90 -8.18 -1.80 16.43
CA ILE A 90 -7.16 -2.70 17.02
C ILE A 90 -6.86 -2.36 18.49
N THR A 91 -7.68 -1.49 19.11
CA THR A 91 -7.53 -1.12 20.52
C THR A 91 -8.37 -2.01 21.43
N ASP A 92 -8.02 -2.10 22.69
CA ASP A 92 -8.74 -2.82 23.74
C ASP A 92 -10.03 -2.11 24.20
N LYS A 93 -10.45 -1.04 23.52
CA LYS A 93 -11.64 -0.26 23.85
C LYS A 93 -12.66 -0.31 22.74
N ALA A 94 -13.92 -0.62 23.09
CA ALA A 94 -15.03 -0.44 22.18
C ALA A 94 -15.24 1.06 21.91
N ARG A 95 -15.76 1.38 20.74
CA ARG A 95 -16.05 2.76 20.34
C ARG A 95 -17.41 2.87 19.66
N SER A 96 -18.03 4.04 19.80
CA SER A 96 -19.34 4.33 19.22
C SER A 96 -19.46 5.82 18.91
N GLY A 97 -20.40 6.17 18.05
CA GLY A 97 -20.70 7.53 17.66
C GLY A 97 -21.95 7.59 16.81
N LYS A 98 -22.15 8.71 16.12
CA LYS A 98 -23.30 8.93 15.25
C LYS A 98 -22.88 9.55 13.92
N VAL A 99 -23.48 9.05 12.86
CA VAL A 99 -23.46 9.68 11.53
C VAL A 99 -24.81 10.33 11.30
N THR A 100 -24.84 11.63 11.15
CA THR A 100 -26.03 12.39 10.79
C THR A 100 -26.14 12.46 9.29
N VAL A 101 -27.27 12.02 8.73
CA VAL A 101 -27.60 12.11 7.31
C VAL A 101 -28.79 13.04 7.14
N GLN A 102 -28.71 13.95 6.18
CA GLN A 102 -29.81 14.84 5.80
C GLN A 102 -30.26 14.51 4.38
N LEU A 103 -31.53 14.17 4.23
CA LEU A 103 -32.20 13.79 2.99
C LEU A 103 -33.37 14.70 2.75
N GLY A 104 -33.38 15.52 1.67
CA GLY A 104 -34.53 16.35 1.30
C GLY A 104 -35.10 17.21 2.44
N GLY A 105 -34.23 17.74 3.32
CA GLY A 105 -34.62 18.54 4.48
C GLY A 105 -34.93 17.76 5.75
N LYS A 106 -35.00 16.41 5.73
CA LYS A 106 -35.14 15.55 6.88
C LYS A 106 -33.81 15.11 7.42
N LYS A 107 -33.62 15.20 8.73
CA LYS A 107 -32.42 14.72 9.45
C LYS A 107 -32.68 13.32 9.99
N GLN A 108 -31.75 12.40 9.75
CA GLN A 108 -31.73 11.07 10.33
C GLN A 108 -30.38 10.81 10.98
N GLU A 109 -30.34 10.21 12.16
CA GLU A 109 -29.12 9.83 12.87
C GLU A 109 -28.93 8.32 12.79
N ILE A 110 -27.74 7.88 12.43
CA ILE A 110 -27.32 6.49 12.40
C ILE A 110 -26.33 6.29 13.53
N SER A 111 -26.67 5.44 14.50
CA SER A 111 -25.74 5.03 15.54
C SER A 111 -24.71 4.08 14.96
N VAL A 112 -23.42 4.34 15.17
CA VAL A 112 -22.33 3.49 14.70
C VAL A 112 -21.54 2.96 15.89
N SER A 113 -21.14 1.69 15.85
CA SER A 113 -20.36 1.08 16.93
C SER A 113 -19.37 0.06 16.39
N GLN A 114 -18.29 -0.12 17.15
CA GLN A 114 -17.27 -1.11 16.85
C GLN A 114 -16.74 -1.70 18.17
N PRO A 115 -16.70 -3.04 18.33
CA PRO A 115 -16.23 -3.67 19.55
C PRO A 115 -14.73 -3.43 19.76
N ALA A 116 -14.27 -3.66 20.99
CA ALA A 116 -12.87 -3.77 21.31
C ALA A 116 -12.22 -4.92 20.54
N PHE A 117 -10.97 -4.77 20.18
CA PHE A 117 -10.18 -5.87 19.66
C PHE A 117 -9.71 -6.75 20.82
N THR A 118 -9.96 -8.04 20.73
CA THR A 118 -9.59 -9.03 21.78
C THR A 118 -8.57 -10.04 21.28
N GLY A 119 -8.11 -9.89 20.03
CA GLY A 119 -7.11 -10.78 19.41
C GLY A 119 -5.67 -10.42 19.77
N ASN A 120 -4.74 -11.18 19.22
CA ASN A 120 -3.32 -10.91 19.32
C ASN A 120 -2.89 -9.94 18.19
N LEU A 121 -2.33 -8.78 18.56
CA LEU A 121 -1.84 -7.80 17.59
C LEU A 121 -0.67 -8.31 16.74
N ASP A 122 0.10 -9.28 17.22
CA ASP A 122 1.22 -9.82 16.45
C ASP A 122 0.78 -10.75 15.32
N THR A 123 -0.46 -11.25 15.38
CA THR A 123 -1.08 -12.08 14.36
C THR A 123 -2.33 -11.43 13.74
N TYR A 124 -2.55 -10.15 13.99
CA TYR A 124 -3.61 -9.39 13.33
C TYR A 124 -3.28 -9.22 11.84
N ASP A 125 -4.20 -9.64 10.96
CA ASP A 125 -4.02 -9.46 9.52
C ASP A 125 -4.39 -8.01 9.14
N TYR A 126 -3.37 -7.23 8.74
CA TYR A 126 -3.58 -5.88 8.19
C TYR A 126 -4.05 -5.99 6.75
N HIS A 127 -5.21 -5.46 6.45
CA HIS A 127 -5.74 -5.31 5.11
C HIS A 127 -5.42 -3.91 4.61
N LEU A 128 -4.55 -3.81 3.59
CA LEU A 128 -4.03 -2.55 3.09
C LEU A 128 -4.48 -2.33 1.65
N PRO A 129 -5.37 -1.37 1.41
CA PRO A 129 -5.79 -1.03 0.05
C PRO A 129 -4.64 -0.43 -0.77
N VAL A 130 -4.49 -0.90 -2.01
CA VAL A 130 -3.44 -0.51 -2.96
C VAL A 130 -4.08 0.13 -4.18
N VAL A 131 -3.48 1.21 -4.67
CA VAL A 131 -3.82 1.84 -5.94
C VAL A 131 -2.59 1.93 -6.83
N PHE A 132 -2.69 1.37 -8.02
CA PHE A 132 -1.70 1.52 -9.09
C PHE A 132 -2.07 2.72 -9.94
N HIS A 133 -1.23 3.75 -9.94
CA HIS A 133 -1.32 4.91 -10.82
C HIS A 133 -0.54 4.62 -12.09
N VAL A 134 -1.21 4.14 -13.12
CA VAL A 134 -0.59 3.80 -14.41
C VAL A 134 -0.44 5.06 -15.24
N MET A 135 0.78 5.57 -15.32
CA MET A 135 1.12 6.79 -16.05
C MET A 135 1.69 6.44 -17.42
N TYR A 136 0.93 6.73 -18.49
CA TYR A 136 1.29 6.36 -19.85
C TYR A 136 1.42 7.59 -20.75
N HIS A 137 2.42 7.59 -21.60
CA HIS A 137 2.52 8.58 -22.69
C HIS A 137 1.68 8.14 -23.91
N ASN A 138 1.73 6.83 -24.23
CA ASN A 138 0.97 6.23 -25.32
C ASN A 138 0.02 5.15 -24.80
N LYS A 139 -1.32 5.42 -24.87
CA LYS A 139 -2.35 4.49 -24.39
C LYS A 139 -2.33 3.12 -25.09
N SER A 140 -1.90 3.10 -26.36
CA SER A 140 -1.87 1.86 -27.15
C SER A 140 -0.63 1.00 -26.91
N ASP A 141 0.37 1.53 -26.23
CA ASP A 141 1.56 0.81 -25.86
C ASP A 141 1.30 -0.02 -24.62
N LYS A 142 1.28 -1.35 -24.78
CA LYS A 142 0.99 -2.29 -23.70
C LYS A 142 2.07 -2.32 -22.62
N LYS A 143 3.30 -1.89 -22.91
CA LYS A 143 4.36 -1.71 -21.92
C LYS A 143 4.03 -0.56 -20.98
N GLN A 144 3.60 0.58 -21.54
CA GLN A 144 3.25 1.75 -20.76
C GLN A 144 1.87 1.66 -20.10
N ASN A 145 0.96 0.88 -20.69
CA ASN A 145 -0.42 0.75 -20.25
C ASN A 145 -0.82 -0.73 -20.13
N PRO A 146 -0.23 -1.48 -19.15
CA PRO A 146 -0.48 -2.88 -18.95
C PRO A 146 -1.94 -3.19 -18.65
N ASP A 147 -2.40 -4.41 -18.95
CA ASP A 147 -3.76 -4.82 -18.67
C ASP A 147 -4.01 -5.03 -17.17
N LYS A 148 -5.24 -4.76 -16.71
CA LYS A 148 -5.66 -4.97 -15.30
C LYS A 148 -5.26 -6.33 -14.75
N SER A 149 -5.39 -7.39 -15.55
CA SER A 149 -5.10 -8.76 -15.12
C SER A 149 -3.65 -8.95 -14.67
N GLN A 150 -2.70 -8.16 -15.18
CA GLN A 150 -1.31 -8.22 -14.78
C GLN A 150 -1.12 -7.71 -13.34
N PHE A 151 -1.72 -6.55 -13.02
CA PHE A 151 -1.68 -6.00 -11.66
C PHE A 151 -2.34 -6.92 -10.64
N THR A 152 -3.46 -7.56 -10.99
CA THR A 152 -4.14 -8.52 -10.12
C THR A 152 -3.22 -9.74 -9.85
N LYS A 153 -2.62 -10.30 -10.89
CA LYS A 153 -1.69 -11.44 -10.75
C LYS A 153 -0.47 -11.09 -9.90
N ILE A 154 0.12 -9.91 -10.11
CA ILE A 154 1.26 -9.42 -9.33
C ILE A 154 0.88 -9.31 -7.84
N LEU A 155 -0.22 -8.63 -7.55
CA LEU A 155 -0.65 -8.43 -6.16
C LEU A 155 -1.00 -9.74 -5.45
N ASP A 156 -1.64 -10.68 -6.16
CA ASP A 156 -1.93 -12.04 -5.66
C ASP A 156 -0.63 -12.80 -5.34
N ALA A 157 0.41 -12.65 -6.17
CA ALA A 157 1.69 -13.31 -5.94
C ALA A 157 2.47 -12.66 -4.79
N VAL A 158 2.44 -11.32 -4.65
CA VAL A 158 2.98 -10.59 -3.50
C VAL A 158 2.29 -11.04 -2.22
N ASN A 159 0.96 -11.14 -2.22
CA ASN A 159 0.20 -11.64 -1.06
C ASN A 159 0.61 -13.07 -0.66
N LYS A 160 0.82 -13.96 -1.63
CA LYS A 160 1.30 -15.33 -1.35
C LYS A 160 2.68 -15.31 -0.71
N LEU A 161 3.58 -14.44 -1.17
CA LEU A 161 4.92 -14.28 -0.63
C LEU A 161 4.88 -13.78 0.82
N TYR A 162 4.10 -12.73 1.09
CA TYR A 162 3.92 -12.19 2.44
C TYR A 162 3.26 -13.21 3.38
N ALA A 163 2.27 -13.96 2.90
CA ALA A 163 1.61 -15.02 3.66
C ALA A 163 2.55 -16.20 3.98
N ALA A 164 3.39 -16.63 3.01
CA ALA A 164 4.39 -17.68 3.22
C ALA A 164 5.39 -17.33 4.33
N ASN A 165 5.66 -16.03 4.49
CA ASN A 165 6.52 -15.49 5.54
C ASN A 165 5.78 -15.12 6.83
N ASN A 166 4.49 -15.40 6.94
CA ASN A 166 3.65 -15.04 8.09
C ASN A 166 3.73 -13.54 8.45
N MET A 167 3.77 -12.67 7.46
CA MET A 167 3.82 -11.22 7.66
C MET A 167 2.51 -10.65 8.21
N HIS A 168 1.40 -11.38 8.03
CA HIS A 168 0.06 -10.95 8.43
C HIS A 168 -0.32 -9.59 7.83
N ILE A 169 -0.04 -9.43 6.54
CA ILE A 169 -0.39 -8.27 5.72
C ILE A 169 -1.01 -8.80 4.44
N VAL A 170 -2.16 -8.25 4.09
CA VAL A 170 -2.91 -8.55 2.86
C VAL A 170 -3.09 -7.25 2.09
N PHE A 171 -2.61 -7.23 0.87
CA PHE A 171 -2.80 -6.10 -0.04
C PHE A 171 -4.04 -6.31 -0.88
N GLU A 172 -4.92 -5.32 -0.95
CA GLU A 172 -6.20 -5.40 -1.64
C GLU A 172 -6.31 -4.30 -2.69
N MET A 173 -6.85 -4.63 -3.88
CA MET A 173 -7.18 -3.62 -4.86
C MET A 173 -8.20 -2.64 -4.28
N ALA A 174 -7.89 -1.35 -4.22
CA ALA A 174 -8.80 -0.32 -3.71
C ALA A 174 -10.09 -0.29 -4.53
N LYS A 175 -11.23 -0.21 -3.85
CA LYS A 175 -12.55 -0.14 -4.50
C LYS A 175 -12.95 1.30 -4.83
N TYR A 176 -12.58 2.24 -3.95
CA TYR A 176 -13.02 3.63 -4.00
C TYR A 176 -11.82 4.57 -4.09
N ASP A 177 -12.04 5.74 -4.67
CA ASP A 177 -11.13 6.87 -4.57
C ASP A 177 -11.31 7.65 -3.25
N ASP A 178 -10.65 8.79 -3.11
CA ASP A 178 -10.74 9.65 -1.91
C ASP A 178 -12.12 10.27 -1.71
N GLU A 179 -12.92 10.33 -2.75
CA GLU A 179 -14.26 10.86 -2.73
C GLU A 179 -15.33 9.78 -2.54
N GLY A 180 -14.93 8.50 -2.46
CA GLY A 180 -15.82 7.36 -2.32
C GLY A 180 -16.57 7.01 -3.61
N GLU A 181 -16.09 7.46 -4.76
CA GLU A 181 -16.55 6.98 -6.04
C GLU A 181 -15.84 5.66 -6.36
N GLU A 182 -16.58 4.71 -6.94
CA GLU A 182 -15.98 3.44 -7.36
C GLU A 182 -14.98 3.71 -8.50
N LEU A 183 -13.78 3.16 -8.34
CA LEU A 183 -12.79 3.18 -9.40
C LEU A 183 -13.30 2.41 -10.63
N GLU A 184 -13.17 2.96 -11.82
CA GLU A 184 -13.56 2.30 -13.08
C GLU A 184 -12.89 0.92 -13.21
N GLU A 185 -11.61 0.85 -12.85
CA GLU A 185 -10.88 -0.39 -12.67
C GLU A 185 -10.47 -0.49 -11.18
N PRO A 186 -11.03 -1.43 -10.37
CA PRO A 186 -10.62 -1.56 -8.97
C PRO A 186 -9.10 -1.62 -8.81
N GLY A 187 -8.58 -0.72 -7.96
CA GLY A 187 -7.17 -0.58 -7.65
C GLY A 187 -6.30 0.04 -8.75
N ILE A 188 -6.88 0.59 -9.83
CA ILE A 188 -6.10 1.15 -10.94
C ILE A 188 -6.66 2.52 -11.34
N ILE A 189 -5.77 3.51 -11.40
CA ILE A 189 -6.03 4.83 -11.96
C ILE A 189 -5.09 5.01 -13.15
N ARG A 190 -5.66 5.32 -14.34
CA ARG A 190 -4.87 5.51 -15.54
C ARG A 190 -4.78 6.97 -15.90
N LYS A 191 -3.56 7.51 -16.02
CA LYS A 191 -3.29 8.92 -16.34
C LYS A 191 -2.39 9.03 -17.55
N LYS A 192 -2.82 9.81 -18.54
CA LYS A 192 -1.93 10.21 -19.64
C LYS A 192 -0.97 11.28 -19.13
N VAL A 193 0.32 11.11 -19.42
CA VAL A 193 1.40 12.05 -19.07
C VAL A 193 2.15 12.51 -20.34
N ASP A 194 2.86 13.61 -20.22
CA ASP A 194 3.62 14.19 -21.34
C ASP A 194 5.04 13.62 -21.45
N PHE A 195 5.59 13.09 -20.36
CA PHE A 195 6.89 12.44 -20.39
C PHE A 195 6.81 11.02 -20.98
N LYS A 196 7.87 10.59 -21.64
CA LYS A 196 8.05 9.19 -22.08
C LYS A 196 8.73 8.35 -21.05
N GLU A 197 9.73 8.94 -20.39
CA GLU A 197 10.54 8.37 -19.33
C GLU A 197 10.73 9.43 -18.24
N TYR A 198 10.79 9.03 -16.98
CA TYR A 198 11.03 9.92 -15.87
C TYR A 198 11.93 9.26 -14.82
N ASP A 199 12.83 10.04 -14.23
CA ASP A 199 13.65 9.55 -13.11
C ASP A 199 12.74 9.40 -11.87
N PRO A 200 12.66 8.23 -11.22
CA PRO A 200 11.74 8.01 -10.11
C PRO A 200 12.07 8.86 -8.87
N HIS A 201 13.33 9.19 -8.64
CA HIS A 201 13.73 10.05 -7.54
C HIS A 201 13.31 11.52 -7.79
N GLU A 202 13.43 12.01 -9.03
CA GLU A 202 12.95 13.33 -9.40
C GLU A 202 11.41 13.38 -9.43
N PHE A 203 10.74 12.28 -9.87
CA PHE A 203 9.29 12.16 -9.82
C PHE A 203 8.75 12.35 -8.39
N LEU A 204 9.37 11.70 -7.39
CA LEU A 204 8.95 11.82 -6.00
C LEU A 204 9.22 13.21 -5.38
N LYS A 205 9.89 14.11 -6.10
CA LYS A 205 10.12 15.51 -5.70
C LYS A 205 9.29 16.50 -6.51
N ASP A 206 8.58 16.04 -7.54
CA ASP A 206 7.85 16.89 -8.47
C ASP A 206 6.46 17.25 -7.93
N GLU A 207 6.27 18.54 -7.62
CA GLU A 207 5.02 19.07 -7.08
C GLU A 207 3.83 18.91 -8.04
N ASP A 208 4.07 18.77 -9.35
CA ASP A 208 3.00 18.64 -10.36
C ASP A 208 2.23 17.32 -10.23
N TYR A 209 2.81 16.32 -9.56
CA TYR A 209 2.21 15.00 -9.33
C TYR A 209 1.71 14.79 -7.90
N ALA A 210 1.80 15.79 -7.02
CA ALA A 210 1.29 15.69 -5.64
C ALA A 210 -0.22 15.41 -5.58
N ASP A 211 -0.99 16.00 -6.51
CA ASP A 211 -2.44 15.82 -6.58
C ASP A 211 -2.86 14.41 -7.06
N ASP A 212 -1.95 13.60 -7.55
CA ASP A 212 -2.23 12.21 -7.96
C ASP A 212 -2.23 11.23 -6.76
N VAL A 213 -1.68 11.64 -5.63
CA VAL A 213 -1.61 10.82 -4.42
C VAL A 213 -3.00 10.71 -3.79
N LEU A 214 -3.53 9.49 -3.67
CA LEU A 214 -4.67 9.23 -2.83
C LEU A 214 -4.26 9.23 -1.35
N ASN A 215 -5.24 9.42 -0.47
CA ASN A 215 -5.05 9.57 0.97
C ASN A 215 -4.19 8.45 1.57
N LEU A 216 -3.00 8.79 2.05
CA LEU A 216 -2.00 7.85 2.58
C LEU A 216 -2.47 7.07 3.81
N LYS A 217 -3.47 7.57 4.55
CA LYS A 217 -4.08 6.82 5.67
C LYS A 217 -5.02 5.71 5.21
N LYS A 218 -5.41 5.74 3.92
CA LYS A 218 -6.33 4.77 3.32
C LYS A 218 -5.64 3.85 2.32
N TYR A 219 -4.67 4.36 1.55
CA TYR A 219 -4.14 3.69 0.37
C TYR A 219 -2.61 3.65 0.34
N ILE A 220 -2.05 2.56 -0.14
CA ILE A 220 -0.69 2.51 -0.67
C ILE A 220 -0.75 2.97 -2.12
N ASN A 221 -0.06 4.06 -2.45
CA ASN A 221 0.03 4.57 -3.81
C ASN A 221 1.24 3.96 -4.50
N ILE A 222 1.02 3.27 -5.63
CA ILE A 222 2.07 2.69 -6.46
C ILE A 222 2.03 3.34 -7.84
N PHE A 223 3.03 4.13 -8.18
CA PHE A 223 3.16 4.82 -9.47
C PHE A 223 3.89 3.92 -10.46
N VAL A 224 3.30 3.67 -11.61
CA VAL A 224 3.83 2.79 -12.66
C VAL A 224 4.08 3.60 -13.92
N PHE A 225 5.35 3.74 -14.29
CA PHE A 225 5.76 4.48 -15.48
C PHE A 225 7.13 3.99 -15.99
N CYS A 226 7.54 4.45 -17.18
CA CYS A 226 8.86 4.14 -17.71
C CYS A 226 9.91 4.98 -17.00
N PHE A 227 10.91 4.32 -16.39
CA PHE A 227 11.99 5.02 -15.70
C PHE A 227 13.05 5.48 -16.69
N ALA A 228 13.46 6.74 -16.58
CA ALA A 228 14.67 7.23 -17.21
C ALA A 228 15.90 6.51 -16.61
N GLN A 229 16.63 5.78 -17.45
CA GLN A 229 17.75 4.99 -16.99
C GLN A 229 19.03 5.85 -16.99
N PRO A 230 19.78 5.91 -15.87
CA PRO A 230 20.96 6.76 -15.76
C PRO A 230 22.16 6.24 -16.57
N SER A 231 22.18 4.96 -16.93
CA SER A 231 23.23 4.35 -17.76
C SER A 231 22.71 3.09 -18.47
N SER A 232 23.42 2.67 -19.56
CA SER A 232 23.11 1.44 -20.29
C SER A 232 23.42 0.16 -19.50
N ASP A 233 24.14 0.26 -18.38
CA ASP A 233 24.72 -0.88 -17.68
C ASP A 233 23.90 -1.36 -16.49
N ALA A 234 22.86 -0.61 -16.11
CA ALA A 234 22.01 -0.96 -14.98
C ALA A 234 20.59 -0.41 -15.13
N THR A 235 19.60 -1.20 -14.76
CA THR A 235 18.19 -0.81 -14.80
C THR A 235 17.62 -0.72 -13.38
N THR A 236 17.08 0.45 -13.03
CA THR A 236 16.29 0.62 -11.81
C THR A 236 14.87 0.09 -12.06
N LEU A 237 14.41 -0.84 -11.25
CA LEU A 237 13.09 -1.48 -11.39
C LEU A 237 12.04 -0.92 -10.44
N GLY A 238 12.47 -0.41 -9.29
CA GLY A 238 11.61 0.17 -8.28
C GLY A 238 12.28 1.30 -7.51
N TYR A 239 11.49 2.05 -6.77
CA TYR A 239 11.92 3.12 -5.89
C TYR A 239 10.83 3.43 -4.89
N SER A 240 11.14 3.62 -3.61
CA SER A 240 10.13 3.82 -2.58
C SER A 240 10.46 4.96 -1.62
N THR A 241 9.41 5.58 -1.07
CA THR A 241 9.53 6.42 0.11
C THR A 241 9.60 5.56 1.36
N LEU A 242 10.44 5.93 2.32
CA LEU A 242 10.45 5.32 3.65
C LEU A 242 9.41 5.96 4.57
N PRO A 243 8.81 5.19 5.49
CA PRO A 243 7.81 5.73 6.39
C PRO A 243 8.40 6.63 7.46
N ILE A 244 7.55 7.47 8.01
CA ILE A 244 7.86 8.37 9.11
C ILE A 244 7.15 7.88 10.36
N VAL A 245 7.85 7.84 11.48
CA VAL A 245 7.32 7.42 12.78
C VAL A 245 7.28 8.59 13.77
N PRO A 246 6.43 8.55 14.80
CA PRO A 246 6.42 9.62 15.82
C PRO A 246 7.63 9.51 16.74
N THR A 247 8.11 10.63 17.25
CA THR A 247 9.26 10.70 18.18
C THR A 247 9.07 9.84 19.44
N ALA A 248 7.82 9.63 19.88
CA ALA A 248 7.52 8.75 21.01
C ALA A 248 7.70 7.24 20.68
N TYR A 249 7.77 6.89 19.40
CA TYR A 249 7.92 5.50 18.92
C TYR A 249 8.98 5.44 17.81
N PRO A 250 10.24 5.84 18.09
CA PRO A 250 11.29 5.90 17.09
C PRO A 250 11.64 4.49 16.58
N LEU A 251 12.11 4.42 15.36
CA LEU A 251 12.62 3.20 14.75
C LEU A 251 13.97 3.48 14.09
N LYS A 252 14.96 2.67 14.39
CA LYS A 252 16.34 2.86 13.91
C LYS A 252 16.37 3.11 12.40
N TYR A 253 17.06 4.15 11.97
CA TYR A 253 17.23 4.61 10.58
C TYR A 253 15.96 5.13 9.87
N LEU A 254 14.86 5.29 10.54
CA LEU A 254 13.72 6.04 10.00
C LEU A 254 13.68 7.44 10.59
N VAL A 255 13.14 8.37 9.81
CA VAL A 255 12.85 9.73 10.30
C VAL A 255 11.77 9.65 11.39
N ASP A 256 12.04 10.24 12.54
CA ASP A 256 11.04 10.40 13.59
C ASP A 256 10.68 11.88 13.77
N THR A 257 9.38 12.17 13.94
CA THR A 257 8.88 13.51 14.13
C THR A 257 7.48 13.53 14.72
N ASP A 258 7.21 14.50 15.60
CA ASP A 258 5.86 14.79 16.09
C ASP A 258 5.09 15.72 15.14
N ALA A 259 5.77 16.25 14.13
CA ALA A 259 5.17 17.08 13.08
C ALA A 259 4.38 16.26 12.03
N ALA A 260 3.98 15.03 12.35
CA ALA A 260 3.19 14.18 11.43
C ALA A 260 1.90 14.86 10.92
N ASN A 261 1.39 15.85 11.64
CA ASN A 261 0.30 16.70 11.16
C ASN A 261 0.73 17.71 10.07
N GLU A 262 2.03 18.02 9.96
CA GLU A 262 2.56 18.91 8.92
C GLU A 262 2.63 18.20 7.57
N TYR A 263 2.67 16.86 7.56
CA TYR A 263 2.61 16.02 6.34
C TYR A 263 1.18 15.84 5.81
N ALA A 264 0.19 16.44 6.45
CA ALA A 264 -1.18 16.46 5.91
C ALA A 264 -1.25 17.10 4.52
N TYR A 265 -0.22 17.85 4.14
CA TYR A 265 -0.13 18.56 2.88
C TYR A 265 1.21 18.25 2.21
N LEU A 266 1.34 17.01 1.72
CA LEU A 266 2.46 16.67 0.86
C LEU A 266 2.40 17.54 -0.39
N THR A 267 3.49 18.20 -0.68
CA THR A 267 3.65 18.98 -1.92
C THR A 267 4.24 18.16 -3.06
N THR A 268 4.62 16.92 -2.78
CA THR A 268 5.23 15.99 -3.74
C THR A 268 4.61 14.60 -3.59
N PRO A 269 4.74 13.73 -4.59
CA PRO A 269 4.27 12.35 -4.49
C PRO A 269 4.92 11.60 -3.32
N TYR A 270 4.15 10.70 -2.71
CA TYR A 270 4.60 9.81 -1.66
C TYR A 270 4.05 8.42 -1.90
N GLY A 271 4.92 7.43 -2.03
CA GLY A 271 4.52 6.07 -2.35
C GLY A 271 5.65 5.25 -2.94
N VAL A 272 5.26 4.25 -3.69
CA VAL A 272 6.13 3.32 -4.41
C VAL A 272 6.14 3.67 -5.89
N CYS A 273 7.29 3.66 -6.53
CA CYS A 273 7.43 3.75 -7.99
C CYS A 273 7.90 2.41 -8.55
N ILE A 274 7.27 1.94 -9.61
CA ILE A 274 7.61 0.69 -10.30
C ILE A 274 7.85 0.99 -11.78
N ASN A 275 9.01 0.54 -12.29
CA ASN A 275 9.30 0.62 -13.70
C ASN A 275 8.37 -0.32 -14.49
N ASN A 276 7.66 0.22 -15.47
CA ASN A 276 6.72 -0.55 -16.27
C ASN A 276 7.41 -1.65 -17.12
N GLU A 277 8.70 -1.53 -17.41
CA GLU A 277 9.47 -2.60 -18.06
C GLU A 277 9.44 -3.90 -17.27
N ALA A 278 9.52 -3.82 -15.94
CA ALA A 278 9.41 -4.99 -15.06
C ALA A 278 8.05 -5.70 -15.18
N ILE A 279 6.97 -4.96 -15.49
CA ILE A 279 5.63 -5.51 -15.68
C ILE A 279 5.49 -6.16 -17.06
N ASP A 280 6.10 -5.57 -18.09
CA ASP A 280 6.06 -6.12 -19.45
C ASP A 280 6.76 -7.48 -19.54
N GLU A 281 7.87 -7.63 -18.85
CA GLU A 281 8.61 -8.90 -18.79
C GLU A 281 7.77 -10.06 -18.26
N TRP A 282 6.72 -9.80 -17.46
CA TRP A 282 5.77 -10.81 -16.99
C TRP A 282 4.87 -11.37 -18.12
N GLN A 283 4.77 -10.70 -19.27
CA GLN A 283 3.87 -11.15 -20.36
C GLN A 283 4.35 -12.42 -21.05
N ASP A 284 5.65 -12.71 -21.00
CA ASP A 284 6.22 -13.92 -21.62
C ASP A 284 6.64 -14.93 -20.55
N GLU A 285 5.67 -15.73 -20.07
CA GLU A 285 5.89 -16.80 -19.08
C GLU A 285 6.96 -17.82 -19.51
N LYS A 286 7.38 -17.80 -20.77
CA LYS A 286 8.39 -18.72 -21.31
C LYS A 286 9.81 -18.20 -21.27
N THR A 287 10.00 -16.89 -21.22
CA THR A 287 11.31 -16.26 -21.36
C THR A 287 11.80 -15.52 -20.14
N VAL A 288 10.91 -15.19 -19.17
CA VAL A 288 11.26 -14.39 -18.01
C VAL A 288 10.79 -15.04 -16.72
N ASN A 289 11.64 -14.99 -15.70
CA ASN A 289 11.30 -15.44 -14.37
C ASN A 289 10.26 -14.48 -13.75
N PRO A 290 8.99 -14.90 -13.54
CA PRO A 290 7.96 -14.07 -12.93
C PRO A 290 8.31 -13.59 -11.52
N ARG A 291 9.34 -14.15 -10.92
CA ARG A 291 9.85 -13.72 -9.60
C ARG A 291 10.32 -12.27 -9.60
N TYR A 292 10.84 -11.72 -10.70
CA TYR A 292 11.42 -10.37 -10.68
C TYR A 292 10.41 -9.29 -10.34
N ILE A 293 9.29 -9.21 -11.07
CA ILE A 293 8.30 -8.17 -10.78
C ILE A 293 7.64 -8.37 -9.40
N VAL A 294 7.39 -9.61 -9.00
CA VAL A 294 6.82 -9.92 -7.68
C VAL A 294 7.80 -9.55 -6.59
N ALA A 295 9.07 -9.93 -6.72
CA ALA A 295 10.13 -9.57 -5.79
C ALA A 295 10.32 -8.05 -5.73
N THR A 296 10.33 -7.36 -6.89
CA THR A 296 10.44 -5.90 -6.94
C THR A 296 9.29 -5.22 -6.21
N VAL A 297 8.04 -5.57 -6.51
CA VAL A 297 6.88 -4.96 -5.84
C VAL A 297 6.87 -5.28 -4.35
N ALA A 298 7.23 -6.52 -3.95
CA ALA A 298 7.32 -6.92 -2.55
C ALA A 298 8.43 -6.16 -1.81
N HIS A 299 9.57 -5.93 -2.45
CA HIS A 299 10.72 -5.19 -1.97
C HIS A 299 10.36 -3.71 -1.74
N GLU A 300 9.80 -3.05 -2.75
CA GLU A 300 9.44 -1.64 -2.66
C GLU A 300 8.33 -1.38 -1.64
N ILE A 301 7.32 -2.25 -1.57
CA ILE A 301 6.32 -2.19 -0.50
C ILE A 301 7.01 -2.44 0.86
N GLY A 302 8.00 -3.32 0.92
CA GLY A 302 8.83 -3.54 2.11
C GLY A 302 9.45 -2.25 2.63
N HIS A 303 10.06 -1.44 1.77
CA HIS A 303 10.56 -0.11 2.09
C HIS A 303 9.45 0.83 2.58
N TYR A 304 8.34 0.89 1.84
CA TYR A 304 7.20 1.72 2.20
C TYR A 304 6.65 1.42 3.60
N ILE A 305 6.77 0.18 4.08
CA ILE A 305 6.38 -0.23 5.43
C ILE A 305 7.56 -0.38 6.40
N GLY A 306 8.73 0.17 6.04
CA GLY A 306 9.85 0.43 6.96
C GLY A 306 11.01 -0.54 6.92
N LEU A 307 11.08 -1.46 5.99
CA LEU A 307 12.26 -2.33 5.83
C LEU A 307 13.37 -1.60 5.10
N LEU A 308 14.60 -1.98 5.38
CA LEU A 308 15.83 -1.46 4.77
C LEU A 308 16.59 -2.60 4.11
N HIS A 309 17.56 -2.25 3.26
CA HIS A 309 18.40 -3.23 2.59
C HIS A 309 19.22 -4.08 3.57
N THR A 310 19.39 -5.35 3.24
CA THR A 310 20.14 -6.32 4.07
C THR A 310 21.63 -6.37 3.69
N PHE A 311 22.17 -5.27 3.16
CA PHE A 311 23.57 -5.13 2.80
C PHE A 311 24.05 -3.71 3.10
N SER A 312 25.36 -3.53 3.17
CA SER A 312 26.02 -2.23 3.30
C SER A 312 26.62 -1.83 1.97
N GLU A 313 26.44 -0.57 1.57
CA GLU A 313 27.15 0.05 0.47
C GLU A 313 28.47 0.70 0.91
N ILE A 314 28.74 0.76 2.23
CA ILE A 314 29.90 1.39 2.84
C ILE A 314 30.63 0.37 3.73
N GLU A 315 31.40 -0.53 3.11
CA GLU A 315 32.37 -1.41 3.79
C GLU A 315 31.88 -2.05 5.11
N CYS A 316 30.67 -2.60 5.15
CA CYS A 316 30.07 -3.19 6.37
C CYS A 316 29.74 -2.20 7.52
N GLU A 317 29.64 -0.90 7.24
CA GLU A 317 29.31 0.10 8.25
C GLU A 317 27.80 0.25 8.49
N GLU A 318 26.98 -0.21 7.55
CA GLU A 318 25.51 -0.08 7.60
C GLU A 318 24.87 -1.42 7.99
N ASP A 319 23.68 -1.34 8.58
CA ASP A 319 22.80 -2.47 8.83
C ASP A 319 21.33 -2.09 8.58
N ASP A 320 20.44 -3.08 8.49
CA ASP A 320 19.01 -2.86 8.21
C ASP A 320 18.16 -2.59 9.48
N GLY A 321 18.80 -2.43 10.62
CA GLY A 321 18.12 -2.25 11.91
C GLY A 321 17.46 -3.51 12.45
N CYS A 322 17.78 -4.71 11.91
CA CYS A 322 17.35 -6.03 12.37
C CYS A 322 18.55 -6.84 12.84
N GLU A 323 18.42 -7.53 14.00
CA GLU A 323 19.54 -8.28 14.55
C GLU A 323 19.70 -9.65 13.90
N ASP A 324 18.61 -10.23 13.40
CA ASP A 324 18.54 -11.56 12.82
C ASP A 324 18.83 -11.60 11.31
N THR A 325 19.19 -10.47 10.71
CA THR A 325 19.53 -10.35 9.29
C THR A 325 21.05 -10.36 9.12
N PRO A 326 21.63 -11.29 8.34
CA PRO A 326 23.03 -11.21 7.96
C PRO A 326 23.25 -10.05 6.97
N ILE A 327 24.28 -9.26 7.18
CA ILE A 327 24.62 -8.09 6.35
C ILE A 327 25.84 -8.40 5.50
N SER A 328 25.79 -8.16 4.21
CA SER A 328 26.93 -8.30 3.30
C SER A 328 27.46 -6.95 2.82
N ASP A 329 28.73 -6.90 2.48
CA ASP A 329 29.32 -5.78 1.74
C ASP A 329 28.93 -5.89 0.26
N TYR A 330 28.08 -4.99 -0.19
CA TYR A 330 27.51 -5.02 -1.54
C TYR A 330 28.56 -4.76 -2.62
N ASN A 331 29.43 -3.77 -2.42
CA ASN A 331 30.40 -3.37 -3.43
C ASN A 331 31.45 -4.47 -3.64
N ASN A 332 32.00 -5.02 -2.57
CA ASN A 332 32.92 -6.15 -2.64
C ASN A 332 32.25 -7.39 -3.26
N TYR A 333 30.97 -7.61 -2.94
CA TYR A 333 30.23 -8.72 -3.54
C TYR A 333 30.05 -8.53 -5.05
N ILE A 334 29.62 -7.35 -5.53
CA ILE A 334 29.39 -7.09 -6.95
C ILE A 334 30.70 -7.23 -7.74
N GLU A 335 31.82 -6.73 -7.23
CA GLU A 335 33.11 -6.91 -7.86
C GLU A 335 33.48 -8.40 -8.01
N TYR A 336 33.38 -9.15 -6.90
CA TYR A 336 33.68 -10.59 -6.89
C TYR A 336 32.75 -11.37 -7.84
N ILE A 337 31.43 -11.15 -7.79
CA ILE A 337 30.47 -11.96 -8.53
C ILE A 337 30.51 -11.68 -10.04
N THR A 338 30.81 -10.45 -10.42
CA THR A 338 30.96 -10.07 -11.82
C THR A 338 32.17 -10.81 -12.45
N ASP A 339 33.29 -10.83 -11.75
CA ASP A 339 34.49 -11.58 -12.19
C ASP A 339 34.23 -13.10 -12.18
N TYR A 340 33.56 -13.61 -11.19
CA TYR A 340 33.18 -15.04 -11.11
C TYR A 340 32.32 -15.44 -12.30
N ILE A 341 31.24 -14.71 -12.59
CA ILE A 341 30.32 -14.99 -13.70
C ILE A 341 31.10 -14.96 -15.03
N ALA A 342 31.93 -13.95 -15.28
CA ALA A 342 32.72 -13.84 -16.49
C ALA A 342 33.65 -15.05 -16.68
N LYS A 343 34.30 -15.50 -15.61
CA LYS A 343 35.19 -16.69 -15.65
C LYS A 343 34.43 -17.98 -15.93
N GLN A 344 33.25 -18.19 -15.30
CA GLN A 344 32.47 -19.41 -15.54
C GLN A 344 31.90 -19.44 -16.96
N GLN A 345 31.45 -18.30 -17.48
CA GLN A 345 30.97 -18.18 -18.86
C GLN A 345 32.07 -18.46 -19.88
N ALA A 346 33.29 -17.89 -19.68
CA ALA A 346 34.41 -18.15 -20.51
C ALA A 346 34.84 -19.65 -20.51
N ALA A 347 34.60 -20.34 -19.40
CA ALA A 347 34.83 -21.76 -19.26
C ALA A 347 33.69 -22.66 -19.79
N GLY A 348 32.60 -22.08 -20.29
CA GLY A 348 31.39 -22.80 -20.76
C GLY A 348 30.65 -23.53 -19.66
N LYS A 349 30.82 -23.13 -18.42
CA LYS A 349 30.14 -23.76 -17.27
C LYS A 349 28.77 -23.12 -17.01
N LYS A 350 27.82 -23.94 -16.57
CA LYS A 350 26.54 -23.46 -16.04
C LYS A 350 26.77 -22.88 -14.66
N ILE A 351 26.06 -21.81 -14.35
CA ILE A 351 26.09 -21.12 -13.07
C ILE A 351 24.72 -21.36 -12.39
N THR A 352 24.71 -21.72 -11.12
CA THR A 352 23.46 -21.90 -10.35
C THR A 352 23.16 -20.64 -9.55
N ILE A 353 21.89 -20.47 -9.13
CA ILE A 353 21.48 -19.35 -8.29
C ILE A 353 22.18 -19.43 -6.93
N GLU A 354 22.36 -20.60 -6.37
CA GLU A 354 23.04 -20.80 -5.08
C GLU A 354 24.52 -20.38 -5.13
N GLU A 355 25.19 -20.56 -6.27
CA GLU A 355 26.58 -20.11 -6.44
C GLU A 355 26.69 -18.60 -6.44
N VAL A 356 25.75 -17.91 -7.10
CA VAL A 356 25.75 -16.44 -7.17
C VAL A 356 25.05 -15.78 -5.98
N ALA A 357 24.18 -16.47 -5.26
CA ALA A 357 23.54 -15.96 -4.06
C ALA A 357 24.42 -16.06 -2.79
N LYS A 358 25.63 -16.63 -2.89
CA LYS A 358 26.54 -16.67 -1.74
C LYS A 358 27.04 -15.30 -1.37
N ARG A 359 27.00 -15.02 -0.06
CA ARG A 359 27.49 -13.80 0.58
C ARG A 359 28.35 -14.15 1.79
N THR A 360 29.09 -13.16 2.27
CA THR A 360 29.80 -13.22 3.55
C THR A 360 29.17 -12.21 4.51
N ASP A 361 28.75 -12.68 5.67
CA ASP A 361 28.19 -11.81 6.71
C ASP A 361 29.27 -10.93 7.33
N CYS A 362 29.08 -9.63 7.29
CA CYS A 362 29.97 -8.61 7.80
C CYS A 362 30.32 -8.78 9.29
N LYS A 363 29.35 -9.24 10.09
CA LYS A 363 29.50 -9.35 11.54
C LYS A 363 30.29 -10.59 11.96
N THR A 364 30.06 -11.70 11.26
CA THR A 364 30.58 -13.01 11.68
C THR A 364 31.67 -13.58 10.77
N GLY A 365 31.81 -13.04 9.55
CA GLY A 365 32.68 -13.56 8.50
C GLY A 365 32.22 -14.93 7.95
N LYS A 366 31.00 -15.38 8.25
CA LYS A 366 30.47 -16.65 7.78
C LYS A 366 29.76 -16.48 6.44
N GLU A 367 29.85 -17.51 5.61
CA GLU A 367 29.06 -17.57 4.37
C GLU A 367 27.58 -17.83 4.68
N PHE A 368 26.70 -17.20 3.90
CA PHE A 368 25.26 -17.45 3.87
C PHE A 368 24.74 -17.36 2.43
N ILE A 369 23.54 -17.82 2.20
CA ILE A 369 22.84 -17.66 0.93
C ILE A 369 21.88 -16.48 1.06
N ALA A 370 22.00 -15.51 0.16
CA ALA A 370 21.11 -14.36 0.09
C ALA A 370 19.73 -14.82 -0.39
N ASP A 371 18.78 -14.85 0.53
CA ASP A 371 17.39 -15.26 0.30
C ASP A 371 16.38 -14.19 0.74
N ASN A 372 16.85 -13.09 1.33
CA ASN A 372 16.02 -12.02 1.81
C ASN A 372 15.45 -11.18 0.66
N ILE A 373 14.18 -10.76 0.80
CA ILE A 373 13.49 -9.91 -0.18
C ILE A 373 14.16 -8.54 -0.33
N LEU A 374 14.76 -8.02 0.77
CA LEU A 374 15.44 -6.73 0.80
C LEU A 374 16.92 -6.82 0.37
N ASP A 375 17.37 -7.96 -0.14
CA ASP A 375 18.68 -8.10 -0.76
C ASP A 375 18.61 -7.77 -2.26
N TYR A 376 19.77 -7.52 -2.87
CA TYR A 376 19.90 -7.16 -4.26
C TYR A 376 20.66 -8.20 -5.08
N ALA A 377 20.46 -8.14 -6.39
CA ALA A 377 21.17 -8.89 -7.41
C ALA A 377 21.48 -10.34 -7.02
N TYR A 378 21.08 -11.29 -7.82
CA TYR A 378 21.37 -12.71 -7.59
C TYR A 378 20.98 -13.22 -6.19
N THR A 379 19.83 -12.84 -5.70
CA THR A 379 19.22 -13.37 -4.48
C THR A 379 18.11 -14.36 -4.81
N ILE A 380 17.78 -15.25 -3.88
CA ILE A 380 16.58 -16.08 -3.97
C ILE A 380 15.33 -15.20 -3.75
N GLY A 381 15.42 -14.22 -2.83
CA GLY A 381 14.46 -13.14 -2.69
C GLY A 381 13.05 -13.56 -2.29
N ASP A 382 12.91 -14.48 -1.34
CA ASP A 382 11.60 -15.00 -0.90
C ASP A 382 11.41 -15.06 0.63
N VAL A 383 12.36 -14.53 1.42
CA VAL A 383 12.35 -14.58 2.88
C VAL A 383 12.28 -13.20 3.51
N PHE A 384 11.46 -13.08 4.57
CA PHE A 384 11.53 -12.00 5.57
C PHE A 384 11.89 -12.59 6.93
N THR A 385 12.75 -11.90 7.69
CA THR A 385 13.14 -12.33 9.03
C THR A 385 12.11 -11.98 10.10
N ALA A 386 12.28 -12.53 11.32
CA ALA A 386 11.38 -12.22 12.42
C ALA A 386 11.49 -10.75 12.87
N ASP A 387 12.70 -10.17 12.83
CA ASP A 387 12.88 -8.76 13.21
C ASP A 387 12.38 -7.82 12.13
N GLN A 388 12.51 -8.17 10.85
CA GLN A 388 11.87 -7.45 9.75
C GLN A 388 10.33 -7.44 9.93
N LYS A 389 9.73 -8.57 10.30
CA LYS A 389 8.31 -8.62 10.63
C LYS A 389 7.94 -7.70 11.81
N LYS A 390 8.71 -7.69 12.90
CA LYS A 390 8.48 -6.78 14.03
C LYS A 390 8.58 -5.32 13.60
N ARG A 391 9.56 -5.02 12.74
CA ARG A 391 9.80 -3.68 12.20
C ARG A 391 8.63 -3.19 11.36
N THR A 392 8.10 -3.98 10.43
CA THR A 392 6.91 -3.63 9.64
C THR A 392 5.69 -3.44 10.53
N ARG A 393 5.49 -4.30 11.52
CA ARG A 393 4.37 -4.17 12.46
C ARG A 393 4.47 -2.93 13.33
N HIS A 394 5.68 -2.49 13.69
CA HIS A 394 5.89 -1.22 14.37
C HIS A 394 5.41 -0.04 13.48
N VAL A 395 5.83 -0.01 12.23
CA VAL A 395 5.39 1.02 11.28
C VAL A 395 3.87 1.00 11.08
N LEU A 396 3.27 -0.17 10.92
CA LEU A 396 1.81 -0.28 10.75
C LEU A 396 1.04 0.17 12.01
N LYS A 397 1.59 -0.02 13.20
CA LYS A 397 1.00 0.45 14.47
C LYS A 397 1.15 1.95 14.69
N TYR A 398 2.26 2.56 14.23
CA TYR A 398 2.67 3.92 14.62
C TYR A 398 3.03 4.86 13.47
N GLY A 399 3.22 4.39 12.25
CA GLY A 399 3.58 5.23 11.10
C GLY A 399 2.44 6.14 10.66
N ALA A 400 2.73 7.42 10.45
CA ALA A 400 1.72 8.45 10.16
C ALA A 400 1.16 8.38 8.74
N LEU A 401 2.02 8.05 7.76
CA LEU A 401 1.74 8.09 6.32
C LEU A 401 1.57 6.71 5.71
N THR A 402 1.21 5.72 6.51
CA THR A 402 0.91 4.37 6.05
C THR A 402 -0.54 4.03 6.35
N PRO A 403 -1.24 3.29 5.47
CA PRO A 403 -2.62 2.91 5.71
C PRO A 403 -2.77 1.89 6.85
N GLY A 404 -4.02 1.63 7.22
CA GLY A 404 -4.39 0.67 8.25
C GLY A 404 -4.60 1.29 9.64
N PRO A 405 -5.14 0.50 10.57
CA PRO A 405 -5.45 0.97 11.91
C PRO A 405 -4.19 1.25 12.74
N LYS A 406 -4.26 2.27 13.61
CA LYS A 406 -3.17 2.72 14.45
C LYS A 406 -3.49 2.54 15.93
N LEU A 407 -2.44 2.36 16.76
CA LEU A 407 -2.56 2.35 18.23
C LEU A 407 -2.57 3.75 18.82
N ILE A 408 -2.16 4.74 18.06
CA ILE A 408 -2.17 6.16 18.46
C ILE A 408 -3.18 6.92 17.61
N ASP A 409 -3.86 7.87 18.23
CA ASP A 409 -4.73 8.80 17.51
C ASP A 409 -3.86 9.95 17.00
N TYR A 410 -3.52 9.91 15.74
CA TYR A 410 -2.98 11.09 15.06
C TYR A 410 -4.13 12.08 14.98
N ASN A 411 -4.08 13.12 15.79
CA ASN A 411 -5.06 14.21 15.81
C ASN A 411 -5.35 14.65 14.38
N THR A 412 -6.47 14.18 13.88
CA THR A 412 -6.83 14.14 12.48
C THR A 412 -7.46 15.43 11.99
N THR A 413 -7.05 16.55 12.52
CA THR A 413 -7.34 17.84 11.89
C THR A 413 -6.71 17.98 10.51
N GLY A 414 -5.88 17.02 10.11
CA GLY A 414 -5.29 16.91 8.80
C GLY A 414 -5.75 15.66 8.06
N ILE A 415 -7.04 15.53 7.74
CA ILE A 415 -7.44 14.76 6.58
C ILE A 415 -6.86 15.50 5.38
N VAL A 416 -6.03 14.82 4.57
CA VAL A 416 -5.65 15.32 3.25
C VAL A 416 -6.92 15.37 2.42
N THR A 417 -7.72 16.39 2.61
CA THR A 417 -8.74 16.76 1.67
C THR A 417 -8.04 17.60 0.61
N LYS A 418 -8.11 17.21 -0.64
CA LYS A 418 -7.72 18.06 -1.76
C LYS A 418 -8.31 19.45 -1.52
N SER A 419 -7.50 20.39 -1.07
CA SER A 419 -7.97 21.75 -0.85
C SER A 419 -8.03 22.46 -2.19
N THR A 420 -9.18 23.03 -2.47
CA THR A 420 -9.40 23.90 -3.63
C THR A 420 -8.61 25.21 -3.59
N ASN A 421 -7.83 25.47 -2.53
CA ASN A 421 -7.04 26.69 -2.37
C ASN A 421 -5.53 26.38 -2.45
N LYS A 422 -5.01 26.22 -3.66
CA LYS A 422 -3.59 26.00 -3.97
C LYS A 422 -2.61 27.08 -3.43
N SER A 423 -3.06 28.32 -3.17
CA SER A 423 -2.16 29.43 -2.87
C SER A 423 -1.77 29.60 -1.40
N SER A 424 -2.59 29.16 -0.46
CA SER A 424 -2.30 29.29 0.98
C SER A 424 -1.55 28.09 1.56
N GLN A 425 -1.50 26.96 0.85
CA GLN A 425 -0.86 25.72 1.30
C GLN A 425 0.62 25.64 0.93
N ARG A 426 1.02 26.25 -0.21
CA ARG A 426 2.43 26.30 -0.65
C ARG A 426 3.38 27.00 0.35
N ALA A 427 2.85 27.88 1.18
CA ALA A 427 3.69 28.62 2.14
C ALA A 427 4.07 27.82 3.41
N ALA A 428 3.30 26.79 3.77
CA ALA A 428 3.55 26.01 4.99
C ALA A 428 4.46 24.78 4.77
N ALA A 429 4.57 24.28 3.54
CA ALA A 429 5.23 23.02 3.22
C ALA A 429 6.68 23.16 2.68
N SER A 430 7.23 24.37 2.65
CA SER A 430 8.56 24.63 2.11
C SER A 430 9.71 24.29 3.09
N ARG A 431 9.77 23.05 3.58
CA ARG A 431 11.00 22.52 4.16
C ARG A 431 11.55 21.42 3.23
N PRO A 432 12.55 21.74 2.40
CA PRO A 432 13.24 20.72 1.60
C PRO A 432 13.98 19.76 2.54
N GLY A 433 13.82 18.47 2.37
CA GLY A 433 14.71 17.47 2.95
C GLY A 433 14.11 16.46 3.92
N MET A 434 12.76 16.34 4.03
CA MET A 434 12.17 15.39 4.99
C MET A 434 11.58 14.10 4.36
N VAL A 435 11.55 13.93 3.06
CA VAL A 435 11.14 12.67 2.46
C VAL A 435 12.40 11.81 2.28
N GLN A 436 12.54 10.83 3.14
CA GLN A 436 13.59 9.83 2.99
C GLN A 436 13.14 8.84 1.93
N THR A 437 14.00 8.59 0.95
CA THR A 437 13.80 7.59 -0.09
C THR A 437 14.95 6.61 -0.02
N ASP A 438 14.67 5.35 -0.28
CA ASP A 438 15.68 4.33 -0.44
C ASP A 438 15.74 3.98 -1.94
N PRO A 439 16.82 4.37 -2.65
CA PRO A 439 16.96 4.04 -4.06
C PRO A 439 17.19 2.55 -4.23
N CYS A 440 16.31 1.90 -4.95
CA CYS A 440 16.58 0.54 -5.41
C CYS A 440 17.73 0.59 -6.40
N PRO A 441 18.81 -0.16 -6.21
CA PRO A 441 19.97 -0.05 -7.09
C PRO A 441 19.68 -0.64 -8.45
N LYS A 442 20.53 -0.21 -9.29
CA LYS A 442 20.71 -0.60 -10.67
C LYS A 442 21.00 -2.10 -10.74
N VAL A 443 20.02 -2.89 -11.15
CA VAL A 443 20.30 -4.28 -11.54
C VAL A 443 21.17 -4.22 -12.79
N PRO A 444 22.37 -4.84 -12.85
CA PRO A 444 23.19 -4.85 -14.05
C PRO A 444 22.38 -5.38 -15.23
N VAL A 445 22.29 -4.61 -16.33
CA VAL A 445 21.56 -4.95 -17.56
C VAL A 445 22.17 -6.16 -18.28
N ASN A 446 23.36 -6.60 -17.89
CA ASN A 446 23.86 -7.88 -18.34
C ASN A 446 22.86 -8.94 -17.90
N ARG A 447 21.89 -9.16 -18.81
CA ARG A 447 20.89 -10.22 -18.75
C ARG A 447 21.54 -11.38 -18.05
N LEU A 448 20.95 -11.77 -16.91
CA LEU A 448 21.38 -12.96 -16.21
C LEU A 448 21.67 -14.01 -17.26
N PRO A 449 22.89 -14.57 -17.34
CA PRO A 449 23.13 -15.70 -18.19
C PRO A 449 22.03 -16.67 -17.84
N GLN A 450 21.38 -17.32 -18.83
CA GLN A 450 20.31 -18.27 -18.58
C GLN A 450 20.78 -19.24 -17.49
N ILE A 451 20.49 -18.89 -16.24
CA ILE A 451 20.77 -19.74 -15.09
C ILE A 451 19.75 -20.80 -15.19
N GLY A 452 20.17 -22.02 -15.54
CA GLY A 452 19.26 -23.15 -15.63
C GLY A 452 18.68 -23.41 -14.25
N LEU A 453 17.38 -23.08 -14.09
CA LEU A 453 16.55 -23.51 -12.98
C LEU A 453 16.21 -24.99 -13.18
#